data_3248b0242eac43959f1bbcfafc76c922
#
_entry.id   3248b0242eac43959f1bbcfafc76c922
#
_cell.length_a   1.000
_cell.length_b   1.000
_cell.length_c   1.000
_cell.angle_alpha   90.00
_cell.angle_beta   90.00
_cell.angle_gamma   90.00
#
_symmetry.space_group_name_H-M   'P 1'
#
loop_
_entity.id
_entity.type
_entity.pdbx_description
1 polymer ?
#
loop_
_entity_poly.entity_id
_entity_poly.type
_entity_poly.pdbx_seq_one_letter_code
_entity_poly.pdbx_strand_id
1 'polypeptide(L)'
;MTRYVCISLAVLLLIPGAFAQQSFRVEKDLLGEKQIPANAYYGVQTARALENFPISGVLINHYPGFVEAWAIVKLAAAQANTDVGAMKPEKLATIEKACQAVRGGKYHDQFLVDWYQGGAGTSTNMNANEVLANIALELTGHKKGEYQFVDPHDDLNMSQSTNDTYPTAIKVAFLLRNDKLIEEMQKLVASFRAKGDAYLEIVKMGRTEMQDAVPMTVGQEFHAFAAGLEAEIQLLHDAEKYLYPVNMGATAIGTGINVPKGYPEKCAEHLAKLTGKPIVPASDMLAATWDQQGFVAYSAALKSLAVKLSKISSDLILLTSGPRAGLFEINLPPLQPGSSIMPGKVNPVMPEVMNIVAFRVMGNDQSVGLAAHHGQLQLNAYEPLAGLAVIESQALIYYTSILFRTKCVDGITVNEKTLEHYMETTVGIVTALNPIIGYEKSTELAGEAYKSGKGILEIIREKKILTEQQIKELLDPVKLTGLDRSKYEKKPQQ
;
A
#
# COMPACT_ATOMS: atom_id res chain seq x y z
N MET A 1 17.38 -80.24 -9.94
CA MET A 1 17.52 -78.99 -9.16
C MET A 1 16.24 -78.17 -9.37
N THR A 2 15.30 -78.36 -8.46
CA THR A 2 13.93 -77.74 -8.55
C THR A 2 13.92 -76.40 -7.77
N ARG A 3 13.69 -75.32 -8.46
CA ARG A 3 13.58 -74.02 -7.82
C ARG A 3 12.10 -73.75 -7.44
N TYR A 4 11.85 -73.63 -6.15
CA TYR A 4 10.54 -73.13 -5.63
C TYR A 4 10.46 -71.67 -5.77
N VAL A 5 9.39 -71.12 -6.45
CA VAL A 5 9.02 -69.73 -6.53
C VAL A 5 7.99 -69.51 -5.43
N CYS A 6 8.35 -68.75 -4.40
CA CYS A 6 7.40 -68.27 -3.41
C CYS A 6 6.68 -67.04 -3.97
N ILE A 7 5.37 -67.15 -4.22
CA ILE A 7 4.49 -66.03 -4.55
C ILE A 7 3.94 -65.46 -3.23
N SER A 8 4.40 -64.27 -2.83
CA SER A 8 3.85 -63.56 -1.68
C SER A 8 2.61 -62.78 -2.14
N LEU A 9 1.46 -63.24 -1.66
CA LEU A 9 0.17 -62.56 -1.89
C LEU A 9 0.07 -61.33 -0.94
N ALA A 10 0.29 -60.12 -1.45
CA ALA A 10 0.05 -58.90 -0.69
C ALA A 10 -1.47 -58.61 -0.68
N VAL A 11 -2.10 -58.84 0.46
CA VAL A 11 -3.49 -58.41 0.71
C VAL A 11 -3.50 -56.91 0.92
N LEU A 12 -3.94 -56.13 -0.09
CA LEU A 12 -4.24 -54.72 0.06
C LEU A 12 -5.52 -54.57 0.89
N LEU A 13 -5.38 -54.26 2.16
CA LEU A 13 -6.48 -53.77 2.99
C LEU A 13 -6.93 -52.40 2.47
N LEU A 14 -7.97 -52.36 1.67
CA LEU A 14 -8.74 -51.14 1.36
C LEU A 14 -9.39 -50.66 2.65
N ILE A 15 -8.77 -49.69 3.30
CA ILE A 15 -9.43 -48.87 4.35
C ILE A 15 -10.45 -48.04 3.61
N PRO A 16 -11.77 -48.17 3.87
CA PRO A 16 -12.75 -47.26 3.33
C PRO A 16 -12.50 -45.93 4.01
N GLY A 17 -11.89 -44.99 3.31
CA GLY A 17 -11.87 -43.59 3.71
C GLY A 17 -13.34 -43.17 3.85
N ALA A 18 -13.79 -42.88 5.06
CA ALA A 18 -15.07 -42.27 5.31
C ALA A 18 -15.01 -40.87 4.69
N PHE A 19 -15.41 -40.73 3.44
CA PHE A 19 -15.80 -39.45 2.90
C PHE A 19 -16.96 -38.97 3.76
N ALA A 20 -16.69 -38.03 4.67
CA ALA A 20 -17.74 -37.33 5.40
C ALA A 20 -18.72 -36.78 4.35
N GLN A 21 -19.91 -37.32 4.32
CA GLN A 21 -20.96 -36.89 3.39
C GLN A 21 -21.23 -35.42 3.67
N GLN A 22 -20.87 -34.55 2.74
CA GLN A 22 -21.07 -33.11 2.89
C GLN A 22 -22.57 -32.86 3.06
N SER A 23 -22.97 -32.39 4.21
CA SER A 23 -24.37 -32.03 4.46
C SER A 23 -24.66 -30.65 3.87
N PHE A 24 -25.88 -30.48 3.38
CA PHE A 24 -26.36 -29.24 2.77
C PHE A 24 -27.62 -28.74 3.48
N ARG A 25 -27.84 -27.44 3.46
CA ARG A 25 -29.11 -26.80 3.75
C ARG A 25 -29.66 -26.17 2.45
N VAL A 26 -30.95 -26.10 2.34
CA VAL A 26 -31.62 -25.47 1.19
C VAL A 26 -31.97 -24.04 1.56
N GLU A 27 -31.54 -23.10 0.73
CA GLU A 27 -31.97 -21.70 0.80
C GLU A 27 -32.60 -21.30 -0.53
N LYS A 28 -33.44 -20.24 -0.51
CA LYS A 28 -34.22 -19.80 -1.65
C LYS A 28 -34.16 -18.29 -1.82
N ASP A 29 -34.08 -17.85 -3.06
CA ASP A 29 -34.30 -16.47 -3.47
C ASP A 29 -35.29 -16.38 -4.66
N LEU A 30 -35.41 -15.20 -5.28
CA LEU A 30 -36.33 -15.01 -6.42
C LEU A 30 -35.96 -15.88 -7.64
N LEU A 31 -34.73 -16.36 -7.75
CA LEU A 31 -34.29 -17.22 -8.84
C LEU A 31 -34.50 -18.73 -8.54
N GLY A 32 -34.95 -19.08 -7.36
CA GLY A 32 -35.23 -20.45 -6.95
C GLY A 32 -34.36 -20.98 -5.82
N GLU A 33 -34.47 -22.28 -5.56
CA GLU A 33 -33.75 -22.96 -4.48
C GLU A 33 -32.32 -23.29 -4.84
N LYS A 34 -31.45 -23.34 -3.82
CA LYS A 34 -30.07 -23.72 -3.93
C LYS A 34 -29.58 -24.47 -2.70
N GLN A 35 -28.74 -25.48 -2.91
CA GLN A 35 -28.08 -26.21 -1.85
C GLN A 35 -26.81 -25.45 -1.40
N ILE A 36 -26.78 -25.13 -0.13
CA ILE A 36 -25.61 -24.45 0.50
C ILE A 36 -24.94 -25.44 1.45
N PRO A 37 -23.61 -25.59 1.46
CA PRO A 37 -22.93 -26.43 2.44
C PRO A 37 -23.36 -26.08 3.86
N ALA A 38 -23.77 -27.04 4.67
CA ALA A 38 -24.36 -26.79 5.98
C ALA A 38 -23.42 -26.04 6.95
N ASN A 39 -22.09 -26.19 6.76
CA ASN A 39 -21.07 -25.53 7.55
C ASN A 39 -20.77 -24.09 7.07
N ALA A 40 -21.13 -23.72 5.84
CA ALA A 40 -20.87 -22.40 5.31
C ALA A 40 -21.71 -21.32 6.03
N TYR A 41 -21.13 -20.13 6.24
CA TYR A 41 -21.84 -18.98 6.78
C TYR A 41 -22.47 -18.11 5.69
N TYR A 42 -22.01 -18.22 4.44
CA TYR A 42 -22.67 -17.57 3.32
C TYR A 42 -23.99 -18.26 2.94
N GLY A 43 -24.85 -17.57 2.23
CA GLY A 43 -26.16 -18.05 1.79
C GLY A 43 -26.29 -18.15 0.27
N VAL A 44 -27.57 -18.12 -0.19
CA VAL A 44 -27.94 -18.39 -1.58
C VAL A 44 -27.37 -17.39 -2.57
N GLN A 45 -27.32 -16.10 -2.23
CA GLN A 45 -26.82 -15.08 -3.17
C GLN A 45 -25.31 -15.15 -3.33
N THR A 46 -24.58 -15.38 -2.25
CA THR A 46 -23.13 -15.65 -2.33
C THR A 46 -22.86 -16.91 -3.15
N ALA A 47 -23.61 -17.99 -2.94
CA ALA A 47 -23.44 -19.22 -3.71
C ALA A 47 -23.61 -18.98 -5.22
N ARG A 48 -24.56 -18.14 -5.64
CA ARG A 48 -24.71 -17.74 -7.05
C ARG A 48 -23.50 -16.93 -7.53
N ALA A 49 -23.00 -15.98 -6.71
CA ALA A 49 -21.84 -15.18 -7.07
C ALA A 49 -20.59 -16.03 -7.29
N LEU A 50 -20.38 -17.05 -6.45
CA LEU A 50 -19.26 -17.98 -6.58
C LEU A 50 -19.31 -18.81 -7.89
N GLU A 51 -20.53 -19.09 -8.38
CA GLU A 51 -20.71 -19.75 -9.68
C GLU A 51 -20.57 -18.78 -10.86
N ASN A 52 -21.06 -17.54 -10.70
CA ASN A 52 -21.07 -16.56 -11.78
C ASN A 52 -19.70 -15.95 -12.08
N PHE A 53 -18.86 -15.78 -11.05
CA PHE A 53 -17.65 -14.98 -11.14
C PHE A 53 -16.37 -15.70 -10.65
N PRO A 54 -16.07 -16.95 -11.07
CA PRO A 54 -14.79 -17.59 -10.77
C PRO A 54 -13.72 -17.09 -11.75
N ILE A 55 -13.24 -15.84 -11.60
CA ILE A 55 -12.49 -15.13 -12.63
C ILE A 55 -11.00 -15.04 -12.28
N SER A 56 -10.65 -14.33 -11.22
CA SER A 56 -9.26 -14.04 -10.88
C SER A 56 -8.68 -14.94 -9.80
N GLY A 57 -9.50 -15.51 -8.94
CA GLY A 57 -9.11 -16.18 -7.72
C GLY A 57 -8.66 -15.22 -6.62
N VAL A 58 -8.65 -13.91 -6.85
CA VAL A 58 -8.40 -12.89 -5.83
C VAL A 58 -9.73 -12.57 -5.13
N LEU A 59 -9.95 -13.20 -3.99
CA LEU A 59 -11.17 -13.04 -3.23
C LEU A 59 -11.15 -11.76 -2.38
N ILE A 60 -12.32 -11.28 -1.99
CA ILE A 60 -12.46 -10.04 -1.21
C ILE A 60 -11.77 -10.11 0.17
N ASN A 61 -11.52 -11.30 0.69
CA ASN A 61 -10.77 -11.53 1.94
C ASN A 61 -9.24 -11.59 1.74
N HIS A 62 -8.76 -11.51 0.50
CA HIS A 62 -7.32 -11.62 0.22
C HIS A 62 -6.51 -10.47 0.82
N TYR A 63 -7.02 -9.24 0.73
CA TYR A 63 -6.36 -8.08 1.31
C TYR A 63 -6.94 -7.75 2.68
N PRO A 64 -6.09 -7.58 3.71
CA PRO A 64 -6.55 -7.23 5.05
C PRO A 64 -7.31 -5.90 5.10
N GLY A 65 -8.26 -5.78 6.02
CA GLY A 65 -8.99 -4.54 6.30
C GLY A 65 -10.32 -4.39 5.56
N PHE A 66 -10.53 -5.06 4.41
CA PHE A 66 -11.79 -4.91 3.68
C PHE A 66 -12.95 -5.65 4.36
N VAL A 67 -12.74 -6.88 4.81
CA VAL A 67 -13.75 -7.63 5.58
C VAL A 67 -14.06 -6.94 6.91
N GLU A 68 -13.06 -6.38 7.58
CA GLU A 68 -13.21 -5.58 8.79
C GLU A 68 -14.07 -4.33 8.52
N ALA A 69 -13.82 -3.63 7.41
CA ALA A 69 -14.59 -2.45 7.00
C ALA A 69 -16.07 -2.78 6.79
N TRP A 70 -16.38 -3.93 6.20
CA TRP A 70 -17.77 -4.42 6.07
C TRP A 70 -18.45 -4.61 7.43
N ALA A 71 -17.76 -5.23 8.37
CA ALA A 71 -18.32 -5.40 9.72
C ALA A 71 -18.52 -4.05 10.43
N ILE A 72 -17.63 -3.06 10.22
CA ILE A 72 -17.80 -1.70 10.74
C ILE A 72 -19.02 -1.01 10.12
N VAL A 73 -19.18 -1.08 8.80
CA VAL A 73 -20.32 -0.44 8.11
C VAL A 73 -21.65 -1.06 8.53
N LYS A 74 -21.72 -2.39 8.60
CA LYS A 74 -22.97 -3.08 9.03
C LYS A 74 -23.29 -2.81 10.50
N LEU A 75 -22.29 -2.71 11.36
CA LEU A 75 -22.50 -2.33 12.77
C LEU A 75 -23.00 -0.88 12.88
N ALA A 76 -22.36 0.07 12.19
CA ALA A 76 -22.79 1.47 12.21
C ALA A 76 -24.22 1.64 11.68
N ALA A 77 -24.59 0.92 10.63
CA ALA A 77 -25.93 0.91 10.08
C ALA A 77 -26.96 0.36 11.07
N ALA A 78 -26.66 -0.75 11.76
CA ALA A 78 -27.55 -1.34 12.77
C ALA A 78 -27.72 -0.39 13.99
N GLN A 79 -26.64 0.23 14.46
CA GLN A 79 -26.68 1.23 15.53
C GLN A 79 -27.53 2.44 15.12
N ALA A 80 -27.34 2.98 13.92
CA ALA A 80 -28.12 4.09 13.40
C ALA A 80 -29.63 3.76 13.27
N ASN A 81 -29.95 2.56 12.76
CA ASN A 81 -31.34 2.10 12.67
C ASN A 81 -31.99 1.97 14.07
N THR A 82 -31.21 1.60 15.08
CA THR A 82 -31.71 1.56 16.47
C THR A 82 -31.93 2.96 17.03
N ASP A 83 -31.00 3.89 16.80
CA ASP A 83 -31.10 5.29 17.24
C ASP A 83 -32.33 5.99 16.68
N VAL A 84 -32.71 5.69 15.42
CA VAL A 84 -33.92 6.26 14.79
C VAL A 84 -35.18 5.45 15.01
N GLY A 85 -35.11 4.39 15.83
CA GLY A 85 -36.27 3.55 16.22
C GLY A 85 -36.72 2.56 15.15
N ALA A 86 -35.95 2.34 14.09
CA ALA A 86 -36.26 1.37 13.04
C ALA A 86 -35.90 -0.08 13.43
N MET A 87 -34.88 -0.25 14.25
CA MET A 87 -34.43 -1.56 14.74
C MET A 87 -34.59 -1.65 16.26
N LYS A 88 -34.97 -2.84 16.75
CA LYS A 88 -35.10 -3.12 18.19
C LYS A 88 -33.70 -3.32 18.82
N PRO A 89 -33.48 -2.87 20.07
CA PRO A 89 -32.20 -3.02 20.76
C PRO A 89 -31.72 -4.49 20.88
N GLU A 90 -32.64 -5.44 21.04
CA GLU A 90 -32.28 -6.87 21.15
C GLU A 90 -31.72 -7.40 19.83
N LYS A 91 -32.23 -6.90 18.68
CA LYS A 91 -31.71 -7.25 17.36
C LYS A 91 -30.32 -6.65 17.17
N LEU A 92 -30.12 -5.37 17.52
CA LEU A 92 -28.81 -4.73 17.51
C LEU A 92 -27.78 -5.53 18.31
N ALA A 93 -28.12 -5.91 19.54
CA ALA A 93 -27.18 -6.64 20.41
C ALA A 93 -26.70 -7.97 19.79
N THR A 94 -27.55 -8.59 18.97
CA THR A 94 -27.22 -9.82 18.26
C THR A 94 -26.30 -9.56 17.06
N ILE A 95 -26.62 -8.55 16.24
CA ILE A 95 -25.83 -8.12 15.09
C ILE A 95 -24.44 -7.61 15.54
N GLU A 96 -24.39 -6.84 16.63
CA GLU A 96 -23.15 -6.32 17.20
C GLU A 96 -22.17 -7.43 17.54
N LYS A 97 -22.63 -8.51 18.20
CA LYS A 97 -21.76 -9.66 18.51
C LYS A 97 -21.16 -10.28 17.25
N ALA A 98 -21.95 -10.44 16.18
CA ALA A 98 -21.48 -10.95 14.91
C ALA A 98 -20.42 -10.02 14.27
N CYS A 99 -20.72 -8.72 14.20
CA CYS A 99 -19.80 -7.72 13.68
C CYS A 99 -18.48 -7.66 14.48
N GLN A 100 -18.55 -7.71 15.81
CA GLN A 100 -17.36 -7.73 16.67
C GLN A 100 -16.50 -8.99 16.46
N ALA A 101 -17.12 -10.16 16.23
CA ALA A 101 -16.38 -11.38 15.92
C ALA A 101 -15.61 -11.25 14.61
N VAL A 102 -16.22 -10.69 13.56
CA VAL A 102 -15.57 -10.44 12.26
C VAL A 102 -14.48 -9.36 12.39
N ARG A 103 -14.72 -8.26 13.10
CA ARG A 103 -13.71 -7.25 13.40
C ARG A 103 -12.51 -7.82 14.16
N GLY A 104 -12.73 -8.80 15.00
CA GLY A 104 -11.69 -9.54 15.73
C GLY A 104 -10.94 -10.60 14.88
N GLY A 105 -11.16 -10.64 13.57
CA GLY A 105 -10.45 -11.53 12.63
C GLY A 105 -11.07 -12.91 12.46
N LYS A 106 -12.24 -13.19 13.07
CA LYS A 106 -12.95 -14.47 12.87
C LYS A 106 -13.79 -14.44 11.60
N TYR A 107 -14.02 -15.61 11.00
CA TYR A 107 -14.87 -15.82 9.84
C TYR A 107 -14.45 -15.09 8.55
N HIS A 108 -13.24 -14.55 8.46
CA HIS A 108 -12.76 -13.90 7.23
C HIS A 108 -12.70 -14.88 6.05
N ASP A 109 -12.50 -16.16 6.32
CA ASP A 109 -12.53 -17.27 5.37
C ASP A 109 -13.93 -17.53 4.76
N GLN A 110 -14.98 -16.84 5.23
CA GLN A 110 -16.33 -16.94 4.70
C GLN A 110 -16.69 -15.83 3.70
N PHE A 111 -15.79 -14.87 3.49
CA PHE A 111 -15.92 -13.77 2.52
C PHE A 111 -15.23 -14.18 1.22
N LEU A 112 -15.95 -14.89 0.35
CA LEU A 112 -15.36 -15.71 -0.71
C LEU A 112 -15.59 -15.21 -2.13
N VAL A 113 -16.34 -14.11 -2.34
CA VAL A 113 -16.58 -13.60 -3.68
C VAL A 113 -15.31 -13.02 -4.30
N ASP A 114 -15.17 -13.21 -5.61
CA ASP A 114 -14.06 -12.63 -6.38
C ASP A 114 -14.24 -11.12 -6.50
N TRP A 115 -13.13 -10.38 -6.51
CA TRP A 115 -13.14 -8.93 -6.76
C TRP A 115 -13.69 -8.57 -8.13
N TYR A 116 -13.46 -9.42 -9.14
CA TYR A 116 -14.01 -9.24 -10.49
C TYR A 116 -15.44 -9.74 -10.53
N GLN A 117 -16.37 -8.86 -10.17
CA GLN A 117 -17.81 -9.14 -10.11
C GLN A 117 -18.61 -8.01 -10.74
N GLY A 118 -19.63 -8.34 -11.51
CA GLY A 118 -20.63 -7.39 -12.00
C GLY A 118 -21.65 -7.03 -10.92
N GLY A 119 -22.41 -5.95 -11.14
CA GLY A 119 -23.50 -5.54 -10.24
C GLY A 119 -23.10 -4.57 -9.13
N ALA A 120 -22.06 -3.74 -9.37
CA ALA A 120 -21.63 -2.66 -8.45
C ALA A 120 -21.38 -3.12 -7.01
N GLY A 121 -20.86 -4.35 -6.81
CA GLY A 121 -20.56 -4.88 -5.49
C GLY A 121 -21.71 -5.58 -4.77
N THR A 122 -22.87 -5.84 -5.40
CA THR A 122 -24.00 -6.52 -4.76
C THR A 122 -23.63 -7.90 -4.22
N SER A 123 -22.82 -8.68 -4.95
CA SER A 123 -22.33 -9.98 -4.47
C SER A 123 -21.57 -9.87 -3.16
N THR A 124 -20.74 -8.86 -3.01
CA THR A 124 -19.99 -8.60 -1.78
C THR A 124 -20.88 -8.13 -0.64
N ASN A 125 -21.82 -7.20 -0.90
CA ASN A 125 -22.76 -6.74 0.10
C ASN A 125 -23.61 -7.91 0.65
N MET A 126 -24.11 -8.76 -0.25
CA MET A 126 -24.89 -9.92 0.17
C MET A 126 -24.02 -10.98 0.86
N ASN A 127 -22.78 -11.19 0.45
CA ASN A 127 -21.87 -12.06 1.19
C ASN A 127 -21.69 -11.56 2.64
N ALA A 128 -21.49 -10.26 2.85
CA ALA A 128 -21.39 -9.69 4.19
C ALA A 128 -22.69 -9.86 4.98
N ASN A 129 -23.87 -9.59 4.37
CA ASN A 129 -25.16 -9.72 5.01
C ASN A 129 -25.43 -11.17 5.43
N GLU A 130 -25.27 -12.13 4.53
CA GLU A 130 -25.53 -13.55 4.77
C GLU A 130 -24.58 -14.13 5.83
N VAL A 131 -23.27 -13.81 5.76
CA VAL A 131 -22.27 -14.26 6.74
C VAL A 131 -22.60 -13.70 8.13
N LEU A 132 -22.85 -12.40 8.24
CA LEU A 132 -23.15 -11.76 9.54
C LEU A 132 -24.50 -12.27 10.11
N ALA A 133 -25.52 -12.48 9.28
CA ALA A 133 -26.78 -13.06 9.71
C ALA A 133 -26.58 -14.47 10.27
N ASN A 134 -25.86 -15.33 9.58
CA ASN A 134 -25.62 -16.71 10.03
C ASN A 134 -24.72 -16.78 11.27
N ILE A 135 -23.75 -15.87 11.45
CA ILE A 135 -23.00 -15.74 12.70
C ILE A 135 -23.94 -15.33 13.84
N ALA A 136 -24.78 -14.33 13.62
CA ALA A 136 -25.74 -13.84 14.61
C ALA A 136 -26.72 -14.94 15.03
N LEU A 137 -27.24 -15.72 14.08
CA LEU A 137 -28.11 -16.88 14.34
C LEU A 137 -27.43 -17.91 15.23
N GLU A 138 -26.19 -18.32 14.88
CA GLU A 138 -25.45 -19.32 15.66
C GLU A 138 -25.13 -18.82 17.08
N LEU A 139 -24.69 -17.56 17.23
CA LEU A 139 -24.43 -16.95 18.54
C LEU A 139 -25.65 -16.83 19.45
N THR A 140 -26.85 -16.93 18.89
CA THR A 140 -28.14 -16.90 19.63
C THR A 140 -28.83 -18.26 19.71
N GLY A 141 -28.14 -19.35 19.32
CA GLY A 141 -28.60 -20.72 19.46
C GLY A 141 -29.52 -21.20 18.32
N HIS A 142 -29.57 -20.46 17.22
CA HIS A 142 -30.33 -20.82 16.01
C HIS A 142 -29.41 -21.51 14.98
N LYS A 143 -30.03 -22.19 14.02
CA LYS A 143 -29.34 -22.80 12.90
C LYS A 143 -29.10 -21.78 11.79
N LYS A 144 -28.02 -21.95 11.04
CA LYS A 144 -27.77 -21.17 9.82
C LYS A 144 -28.95 -21.32 8.84
N GLY A 145 -29.37 -20.21 8.23
CA GLY A 145 -30.52 -20.18 7.34
C GLY A 145 -31.89 -19.98 8.04
N GLU A 146 -31.95 -19.94 9.37
CA GLU A 146 -33.23 -19.63 10.10
C GLU A 146 -33.48 -18.10 10.11
N TYR A 147 -33.59 -17.52 8.91
CA TYR A 147 -33.65 -16.07 8.67
C TYR A 147 -34.86 -15.36 9.27
N GLN A 148 -35.90 -16.11 9.74
CA GLN A 148 -37.01 -15.53 10.51
C GLN A 148 -36.54 -14.89 11.84
N PHE A 149 -35.35 -15.22 12.34
CA PHE A 149 -34.77 -14.61 13.56
C PHE A 149 -33.82 -13.49 13.28
N VAL A 150 -32.90 -13.64 12.29
CA VAL A 150 -32.00 -12.59 11.78
C VAL A 150 -31.90 -12.73 10.27
N ASP A 151 -32.40 -11.74 9.55
CA ASP A 151 -32.52 -11.77 8.09
C ASP A 151 -31.42 -10.96 7.41
N PRO A 152 -30.81 -11.47 6.34
CA PRO A 152 -29.79 -10.74 5.58
C PRO A 152 -30.29 -9.45 4.92
N HIS A 153 -31.57 -9.39 4.50
CA HIS A 153 -32.17 -8.23 3.85
C HIS A 153 -32.86 -7.31 4.87
N ASP A 154 -33.80 -7.85 5.64
CA ASP A 154 -34.66 -7.03 6.50
C ASP A 154 -33.91 -6.49 7.73
N ASP A 155 -32.86 -7.19 8.22
CA ASP A 155 -32.09 -6.77 9.39
C ASP A 155 -30.71 -6.21 8.99
N LEU A 156 -29.86 -6.99 8.27
CA LEU A 156 -28.49 -6.61 7.96
C LEU A 156 -28.39 -5.54 6.86
N ASN A 157 -29.41 -5.45 6.00
CA ASN A 157 -29.46 -4.44 4.92
C ASN A 157 -30.53 -3.36 5.17
N MET A 158 -31.10 -3.30 6.37
CA MET A 158 -32.12 -2.30 6.74
C MET A 158 -31.64 -0.88 6.46
N SER A 159 -32.46 -0.06 5.79
CA SER A 159 -32.18 1.33 5.40
C SER A 159 -30.98 1.50 4.46
N GLN A 160 -30.55 0.46 3.75
CA GLN A 160 -29.36 0.43 2.92
C GLN A 160 -29.67 -0.04 1.50
N SER A 161 -28.79 0.33 0.60
CA SER A 161 -28.57 -0.30 -0.70
C SER A 161 -27.10 -0.71 -0.81
N THR A 162 -26.76 -1.64 -1.71
CA THR A 162 -25.37 -1.85 -2.10
C THR A 162 -24.73 -0.54 -2.55
N ASN A 163 -25.50 0.33 -3.20
CA ASN A 163 -25.04 1.56 -3.82
C ASN A 163 -24.54 2.63 -2.82
N ASP A 164 -24.91 2.50 -1.56
CA ASP A 164 -24.39 3.34 -0.46
C ASP A 164 -23.43 2.58 0.47
N THR A 165 -23.67 1.30 0.75
CA THR A 165 -22.82 0.51 1.64
C THR A 165 -21.50 0.12 1.01
N TYR A 166 -21.48 -0.24 -0.28
CA TYR A 166 -20.27 -0.72 -0.96
C TYR A 166 -19.18 0.36 -1.06
N PRO A 167 -19.45 1.55 -1.63
CA PRO A 167 -18.46 2.62 -1.66
C PRO A 167 -18.04 3.07 -0.25
N THR A 168 -18.97 3.05 0.72
CA THR A 168 -18.64 3.37 2.11
C THR A 168 -17.68 2.33 2.71
N ALA A 169 -17.92 1.03 2.50
CA ALA A 169 -17.02 -0.02 2.97
C ALA A 169 -15.62 0.08 2.34
N ILE A 170 -15.53 0.41 1.05
CA ILE A 170 -14.25 0.68 0.37
C ILE A 170 -13.53 1.88 1.00
N LYS A 171 -14.22 3.01 1.22
CA LYS A 171 -13.65 4.20 1.86
C LYS A 171 -13.14 3.90 3.27
N VAL A 172 -13.92 3.18 4.07
CA VAL A 172 -13.51 2.74 5.42
C VAL A 172 -12.26 1.85 5.34
N ALA A 173 -12.22 0.89 4.42
CA ALA A 173 -11.05 0.04 4.24
C ALA A 173 -9.81 0.84 3.86
N PHE A 174 -9.93 1.82 2.98
CA PHE A 174 -8.81 2.70 2.61
C PHE A 174 -8.30 3.48 3.81
N LEU A 175 -9.18 4.07 4.61
CA LEU A 175 -8.81 4.83 5.81
C LEU A 175 -8.07 3.98 6.85
N LEU A 176 -8.59 2.79 7.17
CA LEU A 176 -7.96 1.87 8.12
C LEU A 176 -6.55 1.43 7.68
N ARG A 177 -6.35 1.27 6.38
CA ARG A 177 -5.07 0.87 5.82
C ARG A 177 -4.11 2.04 5.65
N ASN A 178 -4.63 3.26 5.41
CA ASN A 178 -3.82 4.46 5.27
C ASN A 178 -3.01 4.75 6.53
N ASP A 179 -3.60 4.60 7.71
CA ASP A 179 -2.90 4.80 8.98
C ASP A 179 -1.68 3.89 9.12
N LYS A 180 -1.85 2.60 8.79
CA LYS A 180 -0.76 1.61 8.82
C LYS A 180 0.33 1.91 7.78
N LEU A 181 -0.09 2.36 6.60
CA LEU A 181 0.84 2.77 5.54
C LEU A 181 1.66 3.98 5.97
N ILE A 182 1.02 5.02 6.49
CA ILE A 182 1.68 6.23 6.98
C ILE A 182 2.67 5.90 8.11
N GLU A 183 2.26 5.07 9.07
CA GLU A 183 3.15 4.62 10.15
C GLU A 183 4.42 3.94 9.61
N GLU A 184 4.29 3.06 8.61
CA GLU A 184 5.47 2.40 8.01
C GLU A 184 6.31 3.38 7.18
N MET A 185 5.68 4.32 6.47
CA MET A 185 6.42 5.36 5.76
C MET A 185 7.21 6.26 6.71
N GLN A 186 6.67 6.59 7.89
CA GLN A 186 7.39 7.34 8.92
C GLN A 186 8.63 6.57 9.42
N LYS A 187 8.53 5.25 9.58
CA LYS A 187 9.68 4.40 9.92
C LYS A 187 10.74 4.39 8.81
N LEU A 188 10.32 4.33 7.55
CA LEU A 188 11.24 4.40 6.41
C LEU A 188 11.94 5.77 6.34
N VAL A 189 11.22 6.86 6.56
CA VAL A 189 11.78 8.21 6.70
C VAL A 189 12.84 8.26 7.80
N ALA A 190 12.54 7.69 8.98
CA ALA A 190 13.49 7.64 10.10
C ALA A 190 14.76 6.86 9.74
N SER A 191 14.67 5.77 8.99
CA SER A 191 15.82 5.02 8.50
C SER A 191 16.70 5.84 7.54
N PHE A 192 16.09 6.57 6.60
CA PHE A 192 16.85 7.46 5.72
C PHE A 192 17.48 8.62 6.50
N ARG A 193 16.80 9.20 7.50
CA ARG A 193 17.37 10.22 8.38
C ARG A 193 18.57 9.67 9.15
N ALA A 194 18.50 8.47 9.69
CA ALA A 194 19.59 7.85 10.42
C ALA A 194 20.83 7.63 9.51
N LYS A 195 20.63 7.25 8.23
CA LYS A 195 21.72 7.17 7.26
C LYS A 195 22.26 8.57 6.91
N GLY A 196 21.40 9.56 6.78
CA GLY A 196 21.79 10.94 6.60
C GLY A 196 22.69 11.45 7.72
N ASP A 197 22.31 11.19 8.98
CA ASP A 197 23.10 11.56 10.15
C ASP A 197 24.46 10.82 10.19
N ALA A 198 24.46 9.51 9.91
CA ALA A 198 25.66 8.68 9.95
C ALA A 198 26.73 9.10 8.92
N TYR A 199 26.32 9.62 7.76
CA TYR A 199 27.18 9.96 6.65
C TYR A 199 27.18 11.46 6.32
N LEU A 200 26.86 12.30 7.30
CA LEU A 200 26.60 13.73 7.13
C LEU A 200 27.77 14.48 6.50
N GLU A 201 28.99 14.10 6.81
CA GLU A 201 30.21 14.81 6.38
C GLU A 201 30.99 14.08 5.27
N ILE A 202 30.49 12.91 4.81
CA ILE A 202 31.16 12.19 3.72
C ILE A 202 30.88 12.89 2.40
N VAL A 203 31.90 13.52 1.83
CA VAL A 203 31.77 14.25 0.56
C VAL A 203 31.71 13.29 -0.62
N LYS A 204 30.85 13.61 -1.57
CA LYS A 204 30.71 12.92 -2.85
C LYS A 204 30.52 13.93 -3.99
N MET A 205 30.69 13.46 -5.23
CA MET A 205 30.31 14.22 -6.41
C MET A 205 28.81 14.08 -6.66
N GLY A 206 28.10 15.20 -6.65
CA GLY A 206 26.71 15.27 -7.11
C GLY A 206 26.64 15.22 -8.64
N ARG A 207 25.58 14.62 -9.18
CA ARG A 207 25.39 14.49 -10.63
C ARG A 207 24.06 15.09 -11.07
N THR A 208 24.08 15.75 -12.22
CA THR A 208 22.91 16.15 -12.98
C THR A 208 23.02 15.56 -14.37
N GLU A 209 21.90 15.01 -14.90
CA GLU A 209 21.90 14.34 -16.21
C GLU A 209 22.99 13.26 -16.34
N MET A 210 23.35 12.62 -15.22
CA MET A 210 24.42 11.62 -15.09
C MET A 210 25.84 12.16 -15.29
N GLN A 211 26.03 13.48 -15.38
CA GLN A 211 27.32 14.13 -15.48
C GLN A 211 27.76 14.73 -14.12
N ASP A 212 29.07 14.80 -13.89
CA ASP A 212 29.62 15.45 -12.71
C ASP A 212 29.15 16.90 -12.64
N ALA A 213 28.58 17.28 -11.50
CA ALA A 213 28.07 18.63 -11.29
C ALA A 213 28.88 19.36 -10.21
N VAL A 214 28.46 19.29 -8.97
CA VAL A 214 29.13 19.96 -7.84
C VAL A 214 29.21 19.00 -6.64
N PRO A 215 30.18 19.21 -5.74
CA PRO A 215 30.25 18.43 -4.52
C PRO A 215 29.03 18.57 -3.64
N MET A 216 28.64 17.48 -3.00
CA MET A 216 27.64 17.38 -1.95
C MET A 216 28.09 16.34 -0.92
N THR A 217 27.32 16.09 0.14
CA THR A 217 27.59 14.98 1.05
C THR A 217 26.60 13.83 0.85
N VAL A 218 27.03 12.61 1.16
CA VAL A 218 26.15 11.44 1.20
C VAL A 218 24.99 11.67 2.18
N GLY A 219 25.28 12.30 3.33
CA GLY A 219 24.25 12.63 4.30
C GLY A 219 23.19 13.58 3.77
N GLN A 220 23.57 14.60 2.99
CA GLN A 220 22.61 15.50 2.33
C GLN A 220 21.68 14.73 1.36
N GLU A 221 22.21 13.76 0.61
CA GLU A 221 21.43 12.92 -0.31
C GLU A 221 20.38 12.07 0.43
N PHE A 222 20.77 11.37 1.50
CA PHE A 222 19.85 10.56 2.30
C PHE A 222 18.79 11.42 3.04
N HIS A 223 19.17 12.57 3.56
CA HIS A 223 18.22 13.53 4.13
C HIS A 223 17.23 14.06 3.09
N ALA A 224 17.67 14.26 1.84
CA ALA A 224 16.78 14.68 0.75
C ALA A 224 15.76 13.56 0.39
N PHE A 225 16.17 12.30 0.40
CA PHE A 225 15.25 11.17 0.25
C PHE A 225 14.18 11.17 1.35
N ALA A 226 14.60 11.34 2.61
CA ALA A 226 13.68 11.43 3.74
C ALA A 226 12.68 12.58 3.60
N ALA A 227 13.16 13.78 3.27
CA ALA A 227 12.30 14.96 3.08
C ALA A 227 11.30 14.78 1.93
N GLY A 228 11.73 14.13 0.85
CA GLY A 228 10.83 13.77 -0.25
C GLY A 228 9.71 12.83 0.17
N LEU A 229 9.98 11.84 1.04
CA LEU A 229 8.97 10.93 1.57
C LEU A 229 8.05 11.59 2.60
N GLU A 230 8.54 12.52 3.42
CA GLU A 230 7.71 13.32 4.34
C GLU A 230 6.64 14.12 3.58
N ALA A 231 7.01 14.68 2.42
CA ALA A 231 6.05 15.38 1.55
C ALA A 231 4.95 14.44 1.01
N GLU A 232 5.30 13.19 0.67
CA GLU A 232 4.31 12.18 0.23
C GLU A 232 3.39 11.72 1.37
N ILE A 233 3.90 11.62 2.60
CA ILE A 233 3.07 11.35 3.79
C ILE A 233 2.02 12.46 3.97
N GLN A 234 2.43 13.73 3.84
CA GLN A 234 1.50 14.85 3.92
C GLN A 234 0.44 14.79 2.82
N LEU A 235 0.83 14.42 1.59
CA LEU A 235 -0.11 14.25 0.48
C LEU A 235 -1.14 13.15 0.75
N LEU A 236 -0.72 12.02 1.37
CA LEU A 236 -1.64 10.96 1.79
C LEU A 236 -2.64 11.46 2.84
N HIS A 237 -2.20 12.25 3.83
CA HIS A 237 -3.09 12.88 4.81
C HIS A 237 -4.08 13.86 4.17
N ASP A 238 -3.66 14.60 3.16
CA ASP A 238 -4.54 15.54 2.46
C ASP A 238 -5.53 14.79 1.57
N ALA A 239 -5.12 13.70 0.92
CA ALA A 239 -5.96 12.90 0.05
C ALA A 239 -7.04 12.11 0.82
N GLU A 240 -6.76 11.65 2.05
CA GLU A 240 -7.75 10.93 2.83
C GLU A 240 -9.00 11.75 3.16
N LYS A 241 -8.92 13.09 3.14
CA LYS A 241 -10.06 13.99 3.37
C LYS A 241 -11.19 13.81 2.35
N TYR A 242 -10.86 13.36 1.15
CA TYR A 242 -11.83 13.04 0.10
C TYR A 242 -12.59 11.71 0.36
N LEU A 243 -12.13 10.92 1.33
CA LEU A 243 -12.78 9.66 1.73
C LEU A 243 -13.76 9.83 2.89
N TYR A 244 -13.72 10.97 3.61
CA TYR A 244 -14.60 11.20 4.76
C TYR A 244 -16.07 11.37 4.42
N PRO A 245 -16.48 12.03 3.32
CA PRO A 245 -17.87 12.08 2.93
C PRO A 245 -18.36 10.71 2.45
N VAL A 246 -19.42 10.19 3.09
CA VAL A 246 -20.06 8.92 2.73
C VAL A 246 -21.52 9.12 2.34
N ASN A 247 -22.04 8.21 1.52
CA ASN A 247 -23.41 8.29 1.02
C ASN A 247 -24.37 7.32 1.73
N MET A 248 -24.07 6.86 2.96
CA MET A 248 -24.98 6.02 3.73
C MET A 248 -26.34 6.70 3.92
N GLY A 249 -27.39 5.97 3.58
CA GLY A 249 -28.76 6.50 3.53
C GLY A 249 -29.18 7.08 2.18
N ALA A 250 -28.28 7.15 1.20
CA ALA A 250 -28.60 7.52 -0.18
C ALA A 250 -29.54 6.50 -0.85
N THR A 251 -29.44 5.25 -0.43
CA THR A 251 -30.10 4.07 -1.00
C THR A 251 -29.78 3.88 -2.50
N ALA A 252 -30.76 3.69 -3.34
CA ALA A 252 -30.54 3.27 -4.73
C ALA A 252 -29.80 4.28 -5.60
N ILE A 253 -30.14 5.58 -5.49
CA ILE A 253 -29.64 6.64 -6.37
C ILE A 253 -29.37 7.98 -5.66
N GLY A 254 -29.44 8.04 -4.33
CA GLY A 254 -29.22 9.27 -3.58
C GLY A 254 -30.49 9.96 -3.07
N THR A 255 -31.68 9.46 -3.35
CA THR A 255 -32.94 10.06 -2.94
C THR A 255 -33.37 9.72 -1.53
N GLY A 256 -32.72 8.73 -0.88
CA GLY A 256 -33.05 8.29 0.48
C GLY A 256 -34.43 7.65 0.61
N ILE A 257 -34.94 7.02 -0.47
CA ILE A 257 -36.26 6.36 -0.42
C ILE A 257 -36.24 5.25 0.64
N ASN A 258 -37.30 5.24 1.46
CA ASN A 258 -37.52 4.30 2.57
C ASN A 258 -36.52 4.41 3.73
N VAL A 259 -35.74 5.50 3.82
CA VAL A 259 -34.83 5.73 4.91
C VAL A 259 -35.48 6.55 6.02
N PRO A 260 -35.40 6.13 7.29
CA PRO A 260 -35.88 6.92 8.42
C PRO A 260 -35.14 8.26 8.54
N LYS A 261 -35.87 9.29 8.94
CA LYS A 261 -35.28 10.62 9.16
C LYS A 261 -34.17 10.56 10.21
N GLY A 262 -33.02 11.14 9.91
CA GLY A 262 -31.84 11.19 10.79
C GLY A 262 -30.92 9.99 10.67
N TYR A 263 -31.26 8.96 9.88
CA TYR A 263 -30.41 7.79 9.69
C TYR A 263 -29.04 8.12 9.07
N PRO A 264 -28.91 8.95 8.00
CA PRO A 264 -27.61 9.26 7.41
C PRO A 264 -26.64 9.88 8.42
N GLU A 265 -27.12 10.86 9.20
CA GLU A 265 -26.33 11.55 10.21
C GLU A 265 -25.88 10.59 11.32
N LYS A 266 -26.81 9.75 11.81
CA LYS A 266 -26.51 8.74 12.83
C LYS A 266 -25.54 7.69 12.33
N CYS A 267 -25.69 7.23 11.10
CA CYS A 267 -24.77 6.25 10.52
C CYS A 267 -23.34 6.83 10.38
N ALA A 268 -23.22 8.06 9.89
CA ALA A 268 -21.90 8.72 9.82
C ALA A 268 -21.32 8.96 11.20
N GLU A 269 -22.11 9.34 12.23
CA GLU A 269 -21.67 9.46 13.61
C GLU A 269 -21.08 8.15 14.15
N HIS A 270 -21.76 7.02 13.95
CA HIS A 270 -21.28 5.71 14.36
C HIS A 270 -20.02 5.28 13.57
N LEU A 271 -19.99 5.51 12.26
CA LEU A 271 -18.79 5.27 11.45
C LEU A 271 -17.59 6.06 11.97
N ALA A 272 -17.79 7.35 12.30
CA ALA A 272 -16.73 8.18 12.86
C ALA A 272 -16.22 7.62 14.21
N LYS A 273 -17.11 7.21 15.11
CA LYS A 273 -16.74 6.59 16.38
C LYS A 273 -16.00 5.27 16.22
N LEU A 274 -16.45 4.41 15.30
CA LEU A 274 -15.88 3.08 15.10
C LEU A 274 -14.52 3.09 14.41
N THR A 275 -14.26 4.10 13.58
CA THR A 275 -13.01 4.25 12.80
C THR A 275 -12.02 5.24 13.41
N GLY A 276 -12.47 6.16 14.28
CA GLY A 276 -11.66 7.29 14.76
C GLY A 276 -11.41 8.35 13.68
N LYS A 277 -12.13 8.31 12.53
CA LYS A 277 -11.99 9.25 11.41
C LYS A 277 -13.17 10.22 11.36
N PRO A 278 -13.02 11.44 10.89
CA PRO A 278 -14.08 12.44 10.83
C PRO A 278 -15.03 12.21 9.65
N ILE A 279 -15.64 11.01 9.62
CA ILE A 279 -16.61 10.62 8.59
C ILE A 279 -17.88 11.45 8.76
N VAL A 280 -18.38 11.97 7.65
CA VAL A 280 -19.57 12.83 7.58
C VAL A 280 -20.51 12.37 6.46
N PRO A 281 -21.82 12.68 6.53
CA PRO A 281 -22.69 12.52 5.37
C PRO A 281 -22.23 13.39 4.21
N ALA A 282 -22.30 12.89 2.99
CA ALA A 282 -22.03 13.68 1.80
C ALA A 282 -23.02 14.84 1.69
N SER A 283 -22.57 16.01 1.22
CA SER A 283 -23.39 17.20 1.06
C SER A 283 -24.48 17.05 0.00
N ASP A 284 -24.22 16.23 -1.02
CA ASP A 284 -25.19 15.84 -2.05
C ASP A 284 -25.12 14.32 -2.23
N MET A 285 -26.20 13.64 -1.82
CA MET A 285 -26.28 12.19 -1.84
C MET A 285 -26.46 11.63 -3.27
N LEU A 286 -27.05 12.38 -4.19
CA LEU A 286 -27.16 11.99 -5.59
C LEU A 286 -25.80 11.99 -6.25
N ALA A 287 -25.03 13.07 -6.09
CA ALA A 287 -23.68 13.15 -6.59
C ALA A 287 -22.78 12.05 -5.98
N ALA A 288 -22.83 11.89 -4.67
CA ALA A 288 -21.99 10.91 -3.95
C ALA A 288 -22.29 9.45 -4.28
N THR A 289 -23.41 9.14 -4.96
CA THR A 289 -23.75 7.78 -5.38
C THR A 289 -23.13 7.37 -6.71
N TRP A 290 -22.75 8.33 -7.55
CA TRP A 290 -22.07 8.03 -8.83
C TRP A 290 -20.65 8.56 -8.92
N ASP A 291 -20.29 9.59 -8.15
CA ASP A 291 -18.98 10.24 -8.22
C ASP A 291 -17.91 9.45 -7.47
N GLN A 292 -16.80 9.20 -8.17
CA GLN A 292 -15.64 8.45 -7.67
C GLN A 292 -14.46 9.37 -7.31
N GLN A 293 -14.68 10.69 -7.12
CA GLN A 293 -13.62 11.65 -6.84
C GLN A 293 -12.71 11.22 -5.69
N GLY A 294 -13.28 10.68 -4.60
CA GLY A 294 -12.50 10.22 -3.46
C GLY A 294 -11.52 9.10 -3.81
N PHE A 295 -11.94 8.16 -4.64
CA PHE A 295 -11.09 7.05 -5.09
C PHE A 295 -9.98 7.53 -6.02
N VAL A 296 -10.31 8.41 -6.97
CA VAL A 296 -9.35 9.00 -7.92
C VAL A 296 -8.29 9.84 -7.18
N ALA A 297 -8.72 10.72 -6.28
CA ALA A 297 -7.82 11.59 -5.52
C ALA A 297 -6.85 10.77 -4.64
N TYR A 298 -7.37 9.77 -3.93
CA TYR A 298 -6.54 8.95 -3.06
C TYR A 298 -5.61 8.02 -3.85
N SER A 299 -6.06 7.44 -4.95
CA SER A 299 -5.22 6.66 -5.88
C SER A 299 -4.07 7.50 -6.46
N ALA A 300 -4.35 8.75 -6.84
CA ALA A 300 -3.31 9.67 -7.33
C ALA A 300 -2.23 9.96 -6.28
N ALA A 301 -2.59 10.07 -4.99
CA ALA A 301 -1.63 10.21 -3.90
C ALA A 301 -0.76 8.96 -3.73
N LEU A 302 -1.34 7.76 -3.80
CA LEU A 302 -0.58 6.50 -3.79
C LEU A 302 0.38 6.38 -4.99
N LYS A 303 -0.06 6.82 -6.18
CA LYS A 303 0.82 6.89 -7.36
C LYS A 303 1.98 7.86 -7.14
N SER A 304 1.74 9.05 -6.57
CA SER A 304 2.80 10.02 -6.25
C SER A 304 3.85 9.41 -5.34
N LEU A 305 3.42 8.75 -4.25
CA LEU A 305 4.33 8.01 -3.35
C LEU A 305 5.11 6.93 -4.10
N ALA A 306 4.45 6.14 -4.97
CA ALA A 306 5.10 5.10 -5.76
C ALA A 306 6.17 5.66 -6.71
N VAL A 307 5.91 6.80 -7.36
CA VAL A 307 6.89 7.51 -8.20
C VAL A 307 8.12 7.91 -7.38
N LYS A 308 7.92 8.45 -6.18
CA LYS A 308 9.01 8.84 -5.28
C LYS A 308 9.85 7.64 -4.84
N LEU A 309 9.19 6.56 -4.39
CA LEU A 309 9.87 5.31 -3.99
C LEU A 309 10.66 4.70 -5.15
N SER A 310 10.10 4.72 -6.36
CA SER A 310 10.78 4.24 -7.57
C SER A 310 12.00 5.08 -7.92
N LYS A 311 11.91 6.41 -7.82
CA LYS A 311 13.05 7.30 -8.06
C LYS A 311 14.19 7.01 -7.07
N ILE A 312 13.89 6.93 -5.78
CA ILE A 312 14.88 6.60 -4.75
C ILE A 312 15.51 5.23 -5.01
N SER A 313 14.68 4.23 -5.33
CA SER A 313 15.15 2.88 -5.63
C SER A 313 16.09 2.83 -6.84
N SER A 314 15.76 3.58 -7.89
CA SER A 314 16.58 3.67 -9.09
C SER A 314 17.96 4.33 -8.81
N ASP A 315 17.98 5.35 -7.96
CA ASP A 315 19.25 5.96 -7.51
C ASP A 315 20.08 4.97 -6.70
N LEU A 316 19.48 4.23 -5.75
CA LEU A 316 20.20 3.22 -4.97
C LEU A 316 20.77 2.10 -5.85
N ILE A 317 20.04 1.65 -6.89
CA ILE A 317 20.52 0.68 -7.88
C ILE A 317 21.76 1.23 -8.59
N LEU A 318 21.72 2.49 -9.03
CA LEU A 318 22.80 3.14 -9.74
C LEU A 318 24.02 3.34 -8.84
N LEU A 319 23.83 3.88 -7.63
CA LEU A 319 24.91 4.15 -6.68
C LEU A 319 25.63 2.88 -6.22
N THR A 320 24.94 1.72 -6.15
CA THR A 320 25.55 0.43 -5.80
C THR A 320 26.12 -0.35 -6.99
N SER A 321 25.97 0.16 -8.21
CA SER A 321 26.37 -0.55 -9.44
C SER A 321 27.87 -0.85 -9.46
N GLY A 322 28.25 -2.00 -10.01
CA GLY A 322 29.64 -2.43 -10.13
C GLY A 322 29.87 -3.85 -9.58
N PRO A 323 30.96 -4.10 -8.80
CA PRO A 323 31.80 -3.13 -8.07
C PRO A 323 32.96 -2.50 -8.88
N ARG A 324 33.25 -2.97 -10.08
CA ARG A 324 34.41 -2.47 -10.83
C ARG A 324 34.05 -1.68 -12.09
N ALA A 325 32.90 -1.95 -12.68
CA ALA A 325 32.43 -1.31 -13.92
C ALA A 325 31.13 -0.50 -13.65
N GLY A 326 31.01 0.10 -12.50
CA GLY A 326 29.88 0.94 -12.11
C GLY A 326 30.31 2.00 -11.09
N LEU A 327 29.36 2.68 -10.47
CA LEU A 327 29.65 3.80 -9.55
C LEU A 327 30.20 3.33 -8.20
N PHE A 328 29.67 2.26 -7.66
CA PHE A 328 30.14 1.65 -6.41
C PHE A 328 30.34 2.65 -5.25
N GLU A 329 29.46 3.61 -5.11
CA GLU A 329 29.52 4.61 -4.03
C GLU A 329 28.99 4.07 -2.71
N ILE A 330 28.01 3.16 -2.80
CA ILE A 330 27.38 2.50 -1.63
C ILE A 330 27.34 0.99 -1.80
N ASN A 331 27.15 0.27 -0.69
CA ASN A 331 26.81 -1.15 -0.69
C ASN A 331 25.42 -1.35 -0.10
N LEU A 332 24.65 -2.23 -0.73
CA LEU A 332 23.39 -2.76 -0.19
C LEU A 332 23.65 -4.14 0.44
N PRO A 333 22.86 -4.55 1.46
CA PRO A 333 22.98 -5.88 2.04
C PRO A 333 22.84 -6.98 0.99
N PRO A 334 23.72 -7.99 0.95
CA PRO A 334 23.60 -9.12 0.05
C PRO A 334 22.50 -10.05 0.55
N LEU A 335 21.42 -10.24 -0.24
CA LEU A 335 20.24 -11.01 0.18
C LEU A 335 20.16 -12.39 -0.46
N GLN A 336 20.71 -12.56 -1.67
CA GLN A 336 20.67 -13.80 -2.42
C GLN A 336 21.73 -13.81 -3.53
N PRO A 337 22.16 -14.99 -4.02
CA PRO A 337 22.97 -15.06 -5.23
C PRO A 337 22.25 -14.40 -6.41
N GLY A 338 22.98 -13.54 -7.13
CA GLY A 338 22.42 -12.72 -8.21
C GLY A 338 22.44 -13.38 -9.59
N SER A 339 23.04 -14.58 -9.71
CA SER A 339 23.16 -15.27 -11.00
C SER A 339 23.28 -16.76 -10.84
N SER A 340 22.66 -17.51 -11.76
CA SER A 340 22.80 -18.97 -11.85
C SER A 340 24.11 -19.42 -12.52
N ILE A 341 24.82 -18.51 -13.23
CA ILE A 341 26.04 -18.82 -13.98
C ILE A 341 27.25 -17.99 -13.62
N MET A 342 27.08 -16.91 -12.84
CA MET A 342 28.18 -16.01 -12.43
C MET A 342 28.37 -16.10 -10.91
N PRO A 343 29.35 -16.91 -10.42
CA PRO A 343 29.61 -16.98 -8.98
C PRO A 343 29.98 -15.63 -8.40
N GLY A 344 29.43 -15.30 -7.23
CA GLY A 344 29.74 -14.05 -6.51
C GLY A 344 28.99 -12.80 -6.98
N LYS A 345 28.17 -12.87 -8.04
CA LYS A 345 27.31 -11.76 -8.42
C LYS A 345 26.16 -11.59 -7.41
N VAL A 346 25.98 -10.37 -6.92
CA VAL A 346 24.85 -9.97 -6.05
C VAL A 346 24.10 -8.82 -6.70
N ASN A 347 22.80 -8.93 -6.83
CA ASN A 347 21.95 -7.89 -7.42
C ASN A 347 21.23 -7.06 -6.34
N PRO A 348 20.86 -5.81 -6.64
CA PRO A 348 20.15 -4.92 -5.73
C PRO A 348 18.63 -5.25 -5.69
N VAL A 349 18.28 -6.48 -5.28
CA VAL A 349 16.93 -7.04 -5.43
C VAL A 349 15.83 -6.30 -4.67
N MET A 350 16.15 -5.62 -3.56
CA MET A 350 15.14 -4.86 -2.80
C MET A 350 14.71 -3.57 -3.52
N PRO A 351 15.60 -2.71 -4.00
CA PRO A 351 15.17 -1.59 -4.84
C PRO A 351 14.55 -2.06 -6.18
N GLU A 352 14.97 -3.20 -6.75
CA GLU A 352 14.31 -3.75 -7.94
C GLU A 352 12.84 -4.12 -7.67
N VAL A 353 12.54 -4.83 -6.58
CA VAL A 353 11.15 -5.17 -6.24
C VAL A 353 10.33 -3.94 -5.88
N MET A 354 10.92 -2.90 -5.26
CA MET A 354 10.23 -1.63 -5.03
C MET A 354 9.84 -0.96 -6.36
N ASN A 355 10.69 -1.00 -7.39
CA ASN A 355 10.36 -0.52 -8.73
C ASN A 355 9.21 -1.32 -9.36
N ILE A 356 9.22 -2.66 -9.24
CA ILE A 356 8.13 -3.53 -9.73
C ILE A 356 6.80 -3.13 -9.08
N VAL A 357 6.80 -2.96 -7.76
CA VAL A 357 5.61 -2.52 -7.02
C VAL A 357 5.15 -1.14 -7.46
N ALA A 358 6.08 -0.19 -7.60
CA ALA A 358 5.75 1.15 -8.04
C ALA A 358 5.10 1.16 -9.44
N PHE A 359 5.62 0.38 -10.39
CA PHE A 359 5.03 0.26 -11.73
C PHE A 359 3.63 -0.34 -11.68
N ARG A 360 3.40 -1.34 -10.81
CA ARG A 360 2.07 -1.91 -10.61
C ARG A 360 1.09 -0.87 -10.06
N VAL A 361 1.50 -0.08 -9.07
CA VAL A 361 0.67 0.99 -8.48
C VAL A 361 0.32 2.07 -9.52
N MET A 362 1.27 2.46 -10.37
CA MET A 362 1.00 3.38 -11.47
C MET A 362 -0.04 2.82 -12.45
N GLY A 363 0.04 1.51 -12.77
CA GLY A 363 -0.96 0.84 -13.59
C GLY A 363 -2.33 0.73 -12.92
N ASN A 364 -2.37 0.52 -11.62
CA ASN A 364 -3.60 0.50 -10.83
C ASN A 364 -4.30 1.87 -10.83
N ASP A 365 -3.57 2.96 -10.73
CA ASP A 365 -4.14 4.32 -10.82
C ASP A 365 -4.84 4.56 -12.18
N GLN A 366 -4.28 4.06 -13.28
CA GLN A 366 -4.97 4.09 -14.58
C GLN A 366 -6.28 3.31 -14.56
N SER A 367 -6.30 2.15 -13.90
CA SER A 367 -7.51 1.33 -13.75
C SER A 367 -8.58 2.06 -12.93
N VAL A 368 -8.19 2.78 -11.86
CA VAL A 368 -9.12 3.62 -11.08
C VAL A 368 -9.70 4.74 -11.93
N GLY A 369 -8.88 5.43 -12.72
CA GLY A 369 -9.33 6.48 -13.63
C GLY A 369 -10.33 5.97 -14.68
N LEU A 370 -10.07 4.79 -15.27
CA LEU A 370 -10.97 4.16 -16.23
C LEU A 370 -12.29 3.73 -15.57
N ALA A 371 -12.25 3.12 -14.38
CA ALA A 371 -13.44 2.73 -13.64
C ALA A 371 -14.30 3.95 -13.27
N ALA A 372 -13.68 5.03 -12.82
CA ALA A 372 -14.38 6.28 -12.49
C ALA A 372 -15.04 6.92 -13.71
N HIS A 373 -14.33 6.95 -14.85
CA HIS A 373 -14.80 7.54 -16.10
C HIS A 373 -16.00 6.81 -16.71
N HIS A 374 -16.06 5.47 -16.61
CA HIS A 374 -17.08 4.65 -17.28
C HIS A 374 -18.40 4.51 -16.49
N GLY A 375 -18.53 5.05 -15.28
CA GLY A 375 -19.81 5.12 -14.55
C GLY A 375 -20.84 5.87 -15.35
N GLN A 376 -22.09 5.35 -15.38
CA GLN A 376 -23.18 5.91 -16.18
C GLN A 376 -24.37 6.27 -15.30
N LEU A 377 -24.94 7.47 -15.56
CA LEU A 377 -26.13 7.96 -14.86
C LEU A 377 -25.91 8.04 -13.34
N GLN A 378 -26.79 7.44 -12.54
CA GLN A 378 -26.86 7.66 -11.10
C GLN A 378 -26.05 6.65 -10.28
N LEU A 379 -25.23 5.78 -10.90
CA LEU A 379 -24.41 4.80 -10.20
C LEU A 379 -23.14 4.48 -11.02
N ASN A 380 -22.04 4.23 -10.34
CA ASN A 380 -20.84 3.66 -10.97
C ASN A 380 -20.78 2.15 -10.70
N ALA A 381 -20.99 1.33 -11.76
CA ALA A 381 -20.96 -0.14 -11.65
C ALA A 381 -19.53 -0.72 -11.56
N TYR A 382 -18.48 0.09 -11.73
CA TYR A 382 -17.09 -0.35 -11.79
C TYR A 382 -16.30 -0.10 -10.49
N GLU A 383 -16.99 0.25 -9.41
CA GLU A 383 -16.41 0.40 -8.06
C GLU A 383 -15.59 -0.81 -7.59
N PRO A 384 -15.97 -2.08 -7.89
CA PRO A 384 -15.16 -3.22 -7.50
C PRO A 384 -13.72 -3.16 -8.06
N LEU A 385 -13.54 -2.72 -9.30
CA LEU A 385 -12.22 -2.55 -9.88
C LEU A 385 -11.44 -1.41 -9.21
N ALA A 386 -12.08 -0.27 -8.98
CA ALA A 386 -11.44 0.85 -8.30
C ALA A 386 -11.03 0.48 -6.86
N GLY A 387 -11.91 -0.21 -6.13
CA GLY A 387 -11.64 -0.71 -4.78
C GLY A 387 -10.45 -1.67 -4.74
N LEU A 388 -10.44 -2.68 -5.62
CA LEU A 388 -9.34 -3.63 -5.75
C LEU A 388 -8.01 -2.91 -6.04
N ALA A 389 -7.98 -2.04 -7.03
CA ALA A 389 -6.76 -1.38 -7.48
C ALA A 389 -6.11 -0.54 -6.36
N VAL A 390 -6.90 0.16 -5.56
CA VAL A 390 -6.40 0.95 -4.43
C VAL A 390 -5.96 0.07 -3.26
N ILE A 391 -6.75 -0.93 -2.87
CA ILE A 391 -6.39 -1.83 -1.76
C ILE A 391 -5.13 -2.63 -2.09
N GLU A 392 -4.99 -3.13 -3.32
CA GLU A 392 -3.78 -3.79 -3.81
C GLU A 392 -2.58 -2.84 -3.72
N SER A 393 -2.73 -1.61 -4.19
CA SER A 393 -1.67 -0.60 -4.16
C SER A 393 -1.20 -0.30 -2.73
N GLN A 394 -2.13 -0.08 -1.79
CA GLN A 394 -1.81 0.11 -0.38
C GLN A 394 -1.06 -1.10 0.21
N ALA A 395 -1.53 -2.32 -0.08
CA ALA A 395 -0.90 -3.54 0.42
C ALA A 395 0.51 -3.73 -0.11
N LEU A 396 0.69 -3.57 -1.43
CA LEU A 396 1.97 -3.73 -2.09
C LEU A 396 3.00 -2.71 -1.56
N ILE A 397 2.64 -1.43 -1.48
CA ILE A 397 3.54 -0.40 -0.93
C ILE A 397 3.88 -0.71 0.53
N TYR A 398 2.87 -1.00 1.36
CA TYR A 398 3.07 -1.27 2.79
C TYR A 398 4.06 -2.41 3.05
N TYR A 399 3.80 -3.59 2.50
CA TYR A 399 4.65 -4.76 2.74
C TYR A 399 6.05 -4.61 2.12
N THR A 400 6.14 -4.02 0.93
CA THR A 400 7.43 -3.79 0.29
C THR A 400 8.24 -2.75 1.05
N SER A 401 7.62 -1.70 1.61
CA SER A 401 8.33 -0.69 2.41
C SER A 401 8.94 -1.27 3.68
N ILE A 402 8.27 -2.20 4.36
CA ILE A 402 8.85 -2.93 5.50
C ILE A 402 10.13 -3.66 5.08
N LEU A 403 10.07 -4.40 3.96
CA LEU A 403 11.22 -5.15 3.46
C LEU A 403 12.32 -4.22 2.95
N PHE A 404 11.97 -3.17 2.22
CA PHE A 404 12.90 -2.17 1.71
C PHE A 404 13.66 -1.47 2.85
N ARG A 405 12.96 -1.09 3.91
CA ARG A 405 13.57 -0.53 5.11
C ARG A 405 14.52 -1.51 5.77
N THR A 406 14.00 -2.68 6.19
CA THR A 406 14.74 -3.61 7.06
C THR A 406 15.82 -4.41 6.35
N LYS A 407 15.65 -4.69 5.05
CA LYS A 407 16.58 -5.51 4.26
C LYS A 407 17.43 -4.70 3.27
N CYS A 408 17.19 -3.41 3.13
CA CYS A 408 17.99 -2.54 2.26
C CYS A 408 18.48 -1.33 3.03
N VAL A 409 17.62 -0.34 3.31
CA VAL A 409 18.03 0.98 3.80
C VAL A 409 18.83 0.90 5.11
N ASP A 410 18.35 0.12 6.10
CA ASP A 410 19.01 -0.02 7.41
C ASP A 410 20.43 -0.58 7.31
N GLY A 411 20.74 -1.35 6.27
CA GLY A 411 22.01 -2.01 6.07
C GLY A 411 22.95 -1.30 5.06
N ILE A 412 22.56 -0.14 4.51
CA ILE A 412 23.44 0.61 3.57
C ILE A 412 24.73 1.01 4.24
N THR A 413 25.87 0.78 3.54
CA THR A 413 27.20 1.31 3.87
C THR A 413 27.79 2.10 2.71
N VAL A 414 28.76 2.94 3.00
CA VAL A 414 29.40 3.84 2.02
C VAL A 414 30.81 3.36 1.68
N ASN A 415 31.20 3.45 0.42
CA ASN A 415 32.54 3.16 -0.08
C ASN A 415 33.38 4.44 -0.12
N GLU A 416 33.85 4.90 1.04
CA GLU A 416 34.58 6.19 1.18
C GLU A 416 35.76 6.32 0.23
N LYS A 417 36.58 5.28 0.06
CA LYS A 417 37.72 5.29 -0.89
C LYS A 417 37.28 5.53 -2.34
N THR A 418 36.14 5.03 -2.74
CA THR A 418 35.58 5.27 -4.07
C THR A 418 35.18 6.74 -4.22
N LEU A 419 34.54 7.29 -3.20
CA LEU A 419 34.13 8.70 -3.20
C LEU A 419 35.36 9.64 -3.17
N GLU A 420 36.37 9.36 -2.35
CA GLU A 420 37.65 10.09 -2.33
C GLU A 420 38.28 10.08 -3.72
N HIS A 421 38.38 8.91 -4.35
CA HIS A 421 38.94 8.79 -5.71
C HIS A 421 38.16 9.63 -6.72
N TYR A 422 36.80 9.62 -6.68
CA TYR A 422 36.00 10.47 -7.55
C TYR A 422 36.25 11.96 -7.30
N MET A 423 36.35 12.36 -6.04
CA MET A 423 36.69 13.75 -5.69
C MET A 423 38.06 14.18 -6.16
N GLU A 424 39.04 13.30 -6.18
CA GLU A 424 40.38 13.60 -6.67
C GLU A 424 40.45 13.70 -8.20
N THR A 425 39.69 12.89 -8.91
CA THR A 425 39.76 12.76 -10.37
C THR A 425 38.73 13.63 -11.12
N THR A 426 37.68 14.09 -10.45
CA THR A 426 36.62 14.89 -11.09
C THR A 426 37.12 16.27 -11.57
N VAL A 427 36.48 16.77 -12.62
CA VAL A 427 36.56 18.16 -13.03
C VAL A 427 35.55 19.08 -12.30
N GLY A 428 34.52 18.51 -11.66
CA GLY A 428 33.43 19.25 -11.01
C GLY A 428 33.86 20.13 -9.83
N ILE A 429 34.99 19.82 -9.19
CA ILE A 429 35.53 20.62 -8.09
C ILE A 429 36.03 22.01 -8.53
N VAL A 430 36.21 22.23 -9.84
CA VAL A 430 36.66 23.52 -10.40
C VAL A 430 35.73 24.67 -10.02
N THR A 431 34.42 24.39 -9.88
CA THR A 431 33.43 25.40 -9.46
C THR A 431 33.74 25.96 -8.06
N ALA A 432 34.22 25.12 -7.15
CA ALA A 432 34.62 25.54 -5.80
C ALA A 432 35.91 26.37 -5.77
N LEU A 433 36.70 26.33 -6.83
CA LEU A 433 37.91 27.12 -6.97
C LEU A 433 37.68 28.55 -7.47
N ASN A 434 36.52 28.82 -8.13
CA ASN A 434 36.24 30.12 -8.70
C ASN A 434 36.43 31.31 -7.73
N PRO A 435 36.01 31.22 -6.45
CA PRO A 435 36.25 32.31 -5.50
C PRO A 435 37.70 32.53 -5.14
N ILE A 436 38.59 31.52 -5.35
CA ILE A 436 40.00 31.54 -4.93
C ILE A 436 40.89 31.98 -6.07
N ILE A 437 40.73 31.44 -7.27
CA ILE A 437 41.62 31.63 -8.41
C ILE A 437 40.97 32.40 -9.58
N GLY A 438 39.67 32.71 -9.51
CA GLY A 438 38.94 33.38 -10.56
C GLY A 438 38.37 32.41 -11.63
N TYR A 439 37.33 32.86 -12.34
CA TYR A 439 36.63 32.05 -13.34
C TYR A 439 37.50 31.69 -14.56
N GLU A 440 38.32 32.62 -15.06
CA GLU A 440 39.16 32.43 -16.25
C GLU A 440 40.20 31.33 -16.01
N LYS A 441 40.90 31.39 -14.89
CA LYS A 441 41.92 30.40 -14.51
C LYS A 441 41.28 29.04 -14.19
N SER A 442 40.07 29.04 -13.61
CA SER A 442 39.29 27.82 -13.40
C SER A 442 38.88 27.16 -14.72
N THR A 443 38.54 27.95 -15.73
CA THR A 443 38.21 27.47 -17.08
C THR A 443 39.43 26.87 -17.78
N GLU A 444 40.61 27.51 -17.64
CA GLU A 444 41.86 26.97 -18.16
C GLU A 444 42.22 25.60 -17.55
N LEU A 445 42.07 25.48 -16.22
CA LEU A 445 42.32 24.21 -15.52
C LEU A 445 41.32 23.11 -15.94
N ALA A 446 40.06 23.43 -16.09
CA ALA A 446 39.07 22.48 -16.57
C ALA A 446 39.38 21.99 -18.00
N GLY A 447 39.83 22.92 -18.88
CA GLY A 447 40.24 22.59 -20.24
C GLY A 447 41.52 21.72 -20.28
N GLU A 448 42.44 21.94 -19.37
CA GLU A 448 43.66 21.11 -19.24
C GLU A 448 43.31 19.72 -18.67
N ALA A 449 42.48 19.64 -17.63
CA ALA A 449 42.02 18.38 -17.07
C ALA A 449 41.31 17.51 -18.15
N TYR A 450 40.45 18.11 -18.93
CA TYR A 450 39.78 17.43 -20.02
C TYR A 450 40.73 16.87 -21.09
N LYS A 451 41.79 17.66 -21.47
CA LYS A 451 42.78 17.25 -22.49
C LYS A 451 43.76 16.22 -21.98
N SER A 452 44.19 16.32 -20.71
CA SER A 452 45.23 15.46 -20.12
C SER A 452 44.67 14.18 -19.49
N GLY A 453 43.37 14.15 -19.18
CA GLY A 453 42.74 13.07 -18.40
C GLY A 453 43.08 13.11 -16.91
N LYS A 454 43.73 14.19 -16.42
CA LYS A 454 44.09 14.38 -15.02
C LYS A 454 42.97 15.03 -14.23
N GLY A 455 42.87 14.71 -12.94
CA GLY A 455 41.97 15.40 -12.01
C GLY A 455 42.41 16.85 -11.75
N ILE A 456 41.48 17.72 -11.43
CA ILE A 456 41.77 19.14 -11.10
C ILE A 456 42.75 19.26 -9.94
N LEU A 457 42.58 18.47 -8.88
CA LEU A 457 43.51 18.51 -7.71
C LEU A 457 44.91 18.07 -8.05
N GLU A 458 45.07 17.09 -8.96
CA GLU A 458 46.40 16.66 -9.46
C GLU A 458 47.09 17.81 -10.18
N ILE A 459 46.39 18.50 -11.10
CA ILE A 459 46.95 19.65 -11.83
C ILE A 459 47.32 20.81 -10.89
N ILE A 460 46.47 21.08 -9.88
CA ILE A 460 46.73 22.11 -8.87
C ILE A 460 48.03 21.82 -8.10
N ARG A 461 48.25 20.55 -7.71
CA ARG A 461 49.48 20.11 -7.02
C ARG A 461 50.69 20.23 -7.93
N GLU A 462 50.61 19.74 -9.17
CA GLU A 462 51.70 19.84 -10.14
C GLU A 462 52.15 21.29 -10.41
N LYS A 463 51.15 22.18 -10.58
CA LYS A 463 51.42 23.61 -10.87
C LYS A 463 51.65 24.44 -9.61
N LYS A 464 51.55 23.83 -8.42
CA LYS A 464 51.71 24.50 -7.13
C LYS A 464 50.81 25.74 -6.98
N ILE A 465 49.56 25.62 -7.48
CA ILE A 465 48.60 26.71 -7.43
C ILE A 465 48.05 26.92 -6.00
N LEU A 466 47.87 25.82 -5.25
CA LEU A 466 47.47 25.82 -3.85
C LEU A 466 48.47 24.93 -3.05
N THR A 467 48.64 25.24 -1.78
CA THR A 467 49.35 24.37 -0.81
C THR A 467 48.44 23.22 -0.37
N GLU A 468 49.01 22.13 0.15
CA GLU A 468 48.21 21.00 0.69
C GLU A 468 47.29 21.46 1.82
N GLN A 469 47.67 22.45 2.63
CA GLN A 469 46.80 23.02 3.66
C GLN A 469 45.61 23.75 3.04
N GLN A 470 45.77 24.50 1.97
CA GLN A 470 44.68 25.16 1.24
C GLN A 470 43.77 24.16 0.53
N ILE A 471 44.34 23.07 -0.02
CA ILE A 471 43.56 21.98 -0.60
C ILE A 471 42.69 21.32 0.47
N LYS A 472 43.28 21.03 1.64
CA LYS A 472 42.51 20.47 2.77
C LYS A 472 41.39 21.39 3.25
N GLU A 473 41.62 22.70 3.31
CA GLU A 473 40.60 23.68 3.65
C GLU A 473 39.50 23.82 2.57
N LEU A 474 39.86 23.67 1.30
CA LEU A 474 38.93 23.62 0.17
C LEU A 474 38.01 22.40 0.27
N LEU A 475 38.55 21.25 0.64
CA LEU A 475 37.84 19.98 0.75
C LEU A 475 37.05 19.84 2.06
N ASP A 476 37.07 20.86 2.94
CA ASP A 476 36.20 20.86 4.14
C ASP A 476 34.75 20.73 3.74
N PRO A 477 33.98 19.73 4.27
CA PRO A 477 32.62 19.45 3.85
C PRO A 477 31.69 20.66 3.95
N VAL A 478 31.83 21.49 4.99
CA VAL A 478 30.97 22.67 5.18
C VAL A 478 31.24 23.72 4.10
N LYS A 479 32.53 23.99 3.81
CA LYS A 479 32.91 24.99 2.80
C LYS A 479 32.58 24.53 1.38
N LEU A 480 32.87 23.25 1.11
CA LEU A 480 32.76 22.68 -0.24
C LEU A 480 31.33 22.45 -0.69
N THR A 481 30.45 22.02 0.23
CA THR A 481 29.08 21.58 -0.10
C THR A 481 27.99 22.50 0.42
N GLY A 482 28.34 23.56 1.14
CA GLY A 482 27.37 24.43 1.81
C GLY A 482 26.60 23.72 2.91
N LEU A 483 27.20 22.68 3.51
CA LEU A 483 26.56 21.91 4.58
C LEU A 483 26.26 22.81 5.79
N ASP A 484 24.99 22.98 6.10
CA ASP A 484 24.53 23.64 7.32
C ASP A 484 24.12 22.56 8.33
N ARG A 485 25.01 22.23 9.26
CA ARG A 485 24.78 21.20 10.28
C ARG A 485 23.52 21.48 11.11
N SER A 486 23.17 22.75 11.36
CA SER A 486 22.01 23.11 12.18
C SER A 486 20.67 22.64 11.59
N LYS A 487 20.59 22.43 10.28
CA LYS A 487 19.40 21.89 9.60
C LYS A 487 19.15 20.42 9.92
N TYR A 488 20.17 19.71 10.38
CA TYR A 488 20.12 18.26 10.64
C TYR A 488 20.21 17.93 12.13
N GLU A 489 20.47 18.94 13.00
CA GLU A 489 20.40 18.75 14.45
C GLU A 489 18.96 18.45 14.88
N LYS A 490 18.78 17.40 15.70
CA LYS A 490 17.47 17.07 16.25
C LYS A 490 16.99 18.24 17.09
N LYS A 491 15.91 18.91 16.69
CA LYS A 491 15.23 19.84 17.57
C LYS A 491 14.76 19.07 18.81
N PRO A 492 15.00 19.58 20.02
CA PRO A 492 14.44 18.97 21.22
C PRO A 492 12.93 18.81 21.00
N GLN A 493 12.41 17.59 21.24
CA GLN A 493 10.97 17.35 21.20
C GLN A 493 10.33 18.26 22.25
N GLN A 494 9.54 19.24 21.81
CA GLN A 494 8.67 20.03 22.67
C GLN A 494 7.43 19.26 23.06
#